data_f8407622c9387233a22f2337bf717dea
#
_entry.id   f8407622c9387233a22f2337bf717dea
#
_cell.length_a   1.000
_cell.length_b   1.000
_cell.length_c   1.000
_cell.angle_alpha   90.00
_cell.angle_beta   90.00
_cell.angle_gamma   90.00
#
_symmetry.space_group_name_H-M   'P 1'
#
loop_
_entity.id
_entity.type
_entity.pdbx_description
1 polymer ?
#
loop_
_entity_poly.entity_id
_entity_poly.type
_entity_poly.pdbx_seq_one_letter_code
_entity_poly.pdbx_strand_id
1 'polypeptide(L)'
;MKNILVAVFTLISFLSSKAQYYYKDIIGTQNINQMIKLYRDNKVVKVEATGFDGDGVKNSDFSEIHDFIPDHDLLKISTRNKTSIDRQNYRFENRGLLSSISDTSSAGVSTTTYSYDNNNNPVEIKNIVTDSEDSIYENEVHEWFYNGQGKPLRMLRIINGNDTTEVRFTLDDKGNVVEELPFVRNKSGEKIYYYYDDKSRLTDIVRYNTKARRLLPDYMFEYSPTSQVIQKITTLSTIGLGYLIWRYAFDEKGLKTKEATFNRDKVMTGKIEYSYRFGH
;
A
#
# COMPACT_ATOMS: atom_id res chain seq x y z
N MET A 1 29.47 -1.92 6.86
CA MET A 1 28.19 -2.66 7.03
C MET A 1 27.23 -2.07 6.00
N LYS A 2 27.03 -2.76 4.90
CA LYS A 2 26.09 -2.35 3.84
C LYS A 2 24.68 -2.76 4.28
N ASN A 3 23.90 -1.83 4.82
CA ASN A 3 22.49 -2.05 5.10
C ASN A 3 21.73 -1.88 3.78
N ILE A 4 21.43 -3.00 3.16
CA ILE A 4 20.55 -3.06 2.00
C ILE A 4 19.14 -2.85 2.54
N LEU A 5 18.58 -1.67 2.29
CA LEU A 5 17.16 -1.44 2.50
C LEU A 5 16.41 -2.00 1.28
N VAL A 6 16.21 -3.30 1.28
CA VAL A 6 15.31 -3.93 0.31
C VAL A 6 13.91 -3.49 0.66
N ALA A 7 13.37 -2.62 -0.15
CA ALA A 7 12.00 -2.18 0.00
C ALA A 7 11.07 -3.26 -0.53
N VAL A 8 10.71 -4.14 0.36
CA VAL A 8 9.58 -5.02 0.15
C VAL A 8 8.36 -4.14 -0.09
N PHE A 9 7.60 -4.46 -1.10
CA PHE A 9 6.25 -3.93 -1.33
C PHE A 9 5.38 -4.40 -0.16
N THR A 10 5.57 -3.79 1.03
CA THR A 10 4.68 -4.00 2.16
C THR A 10 3.39 -3.27 1.87
N LEU A 11 2.54 -3.96 1.11
CA LEU A 11 1.13 -3.68 1.12
C LEU A 11 0.67 -3.88 2.57
N ILE A 12 0.28 -2.75 3.17
CA ILE A 12 -0.52 -2.69 4.40
C ILE A 12 -0.03 -3.59 5.53
N SER A 13 1.15 -3.30 6.09
CA SER A 13 1.43 -3.77 7.44
C SER A 13 0.64 -2.88 8.41
N PHE A 14 -0.33 -3.46 9.11
CA PHE A 14 -0.99 -2.86 10.27
C PHE A 14 -0.01 -2.80 11.46
N LEU A 15 1.14 -2.16 11.29
CA LEU A 15 2.02 -1.89 12.41
C LEU A 15 1.54 -0.60 13.08
N SER A 16 1.18 -0.70 14.34
CA SER A 16 0.79 0.38 15.25
C SER A 16 1.92 1.42 15.37
N SER A 17 2.08 2.25 14.36
CA SER A 17 2.89 3.46 14.45
C SER A 17 1.98 4.68 14.52
N LYS A 18 2.35 5.65 15.37
CA LYS A 18 1.65 6.93 15.57
C LYS A 18 1.58 7.83 14.31
N ALA A 19 1.78 7.27 13.13
CA ALA A 19 1.93 7.97 11.85
C ALA A 19 1.04 7.38 10.75
N GLN A 20 -0.05 6.71 11.10
CA GLN A 20 -0.92 6.03 10.14
C GLN A 20 -1.93 7.03 9.57
N TYR A 21 -2.09 7.05 8.22
CA TYR A 21 -3.21 7.68 7.55
C TYR A 21 -4.19 6.59 7.08
N TYR A 22 -5.47 6.81 7.36
CA TYR A 22 -6.50 5.78 7.17
C TYR A 22 -7.03 5.74 5.73
N TYR A 23 -6.97 6.86 5.02
CA TYR A 23 -7.38 6.91 3.61
C TYR A 23 -6.54 5.97 2.71
N LYS A 24 -5.39 5.49 3.21
CA LYS A 24 -4.59 4.44 2.54
C LYS A 24 -5.37 3.16 2.26
N ASP A 25 -6.38 2.83 3.04
CA ASP A 25 -7.20 1.64 2.85
C ASP A 25 -7.88 1.66 1.48
N ILE A 26 -8.49 2.80 1.15
CA ILE A 26 -9.16 3.00 -0.14
C ILE A 26 -8.12 3.05 -1.27
N ILE A 27 -7.06 3.85 -1.12
CA ILE A 27 -6.00 3.98 -2.12
C ILE A 27 -5.34 2.61 -2.38
N GLY A 28 -4.99 1.89 -1.31
CA GLY A 28 -4.33 0.58 -1.39
C GLY A 28 -5.22 -0.47 -2.07
N THR A 29 -6.49 -0.54 -1.67
CA THR A 29 -7.46 -1.47 -2.28
C THR A 29 -7.64 -1.18 -3.77
N GLN A 30 -7.77 0.10 -4.16
CA GLN A 30 -7.87 0.49 -5.57
C GLN A 30 -6.62 0.11 -6.36
N ASN A 31 -5.42 0.33 -5.82
CA ASN A 31 -4.17 -0.03 -6.48
C ASN A 31 -4.06 -1.55 -6.71
N ILE A 32 -4.46 -2.37 -5.74
CA ILE A 32 -4.46 -3.84 -5.90
C ILE A 32 -5.47 -4.27 -6.96
N ASN A 33 -6.69 -3.72 -6.93
CA ASN A 33 -7.72 -4.03 -7.93
C ASN A 33 -7.29 -3.62 -9.35
N GLN A 34 -6.60 -2.48 -9.48
CA GLN A 34 -6.02 -2.06 -10.77
C GLN A 34 -4.89 -2.99 -11.22
N MET A 35 -4.02 -3.40 -10.32
CA MET A 35 -2.92 -4.33 -10.64
C MET A 35 -3.47 -5.67 -11.14
N ILE A 36 -4.46 -6.25 -10.44
CA ILE A 36 -5.00 -7.56 -10.86
C ILE A 36 -5.79 -7.45 -12.18
N LYS A 37 -6.50 -6.34 -12.38
CA LYS A 37 -7.13 -6.04 -13.67
C LYS A 37 -6.09 -6.00 -14.79
N LEU A 38 -4.97 -5.31 -14.57
CA LEU A 38 -3.88 -5.22 -15.54
C LEU A 38 -3.26 -6.60 -15.84
N TYR A 39 -3.11 -7.47 -14.82
CA TYR A 39 -2.63 -8.83 -15.00
C TYR A 39 -3.59 -9.66 -15.86
N ARG A 40 -4.90 -9.57 -15.60
CA ARG A 40 -5.92 -10.26 -16.40
C ARG A 40 -5.98 -9.76 -17.84
N ASP A 41 -6.03 -8.45 -18.05
CA ASP A 41 -6.12 -7.83 -19.37
C ASP A 41 -4.92 -8.22 -20.26
N ASN A 42 -3.76 -8.42 -19.65
CA ASN A 42 -2.53 -8.81 -20.33
C ASN A 42 -2.22 -10.31 -20.28
N LYS A 43 -3.12 -11.14 -19.69
CA LYS A 43 -2.91 -12.59 -19.52
C LYS A 43 -1.60 -12.93 -18.76
N VAL A 44 -1.20 -12.11 -17.79
CA VAL A 44 -0.03 -12.38 -16.95
C VAL A 44 -0.35 -13.58 -16.06
N VAL A 45 0.52 -14.59 -16.04
CA VAL A 45 0.42 -15.76 -15.15
C VAL A 45 1.56 -15.82 -14.15
N LYS A 46 2.69 -15.17 -14.45
CA LYS A 46 3.82 -15.10 -13.53
C LYS A 46 4.59 -13.81 -13.69
N VAL A 47 5.07 -13.28 -12.55
CA VAL A 47 6.04 -12.19 -12.50
C VAL A 47 7.24 -12.63 -11.68
N GLU A 48 8.44 -12.35 -12.17
CA GLU A 48 9.68 -12.56 -11.42
C GLU A 48 10.38 -11.23 -11.23
N ALA A 49 10.63 -10.87 -9.97
CA ALA A 49 11.32 -9.66 -9.58
C ALA A 49 12.72 -10.01 -9.09
N THR A 50 13.72 -9.42 -9.73
CA THR A 50 15.13 -9.60 -9.41
C THR A 50 15.70 -8.32 -8.83
N GLY A 51 16.29 -8.41 -7.64
CA GLY A 51 16.94 -7.29 -6.96
C GLY A 51 18.38 -7.07 -7.40
N PHE A 52 18.82 -5.82 -7.34
CA PHE A 52 20.20 -5.40 -7.56
C PHE A 52 20.57 -4.36 -6.53
N ASP A 53 21.81 -4.38 -6.08
CA ASP A 53 22.40 -3.38 -5.19
C ASP A 53 22.62 -2.05 -5.91
N GLY A 54 23.00 -1.03 -5.15
CA GLY A 54 23.23 0.32 -5.69
C GLY A 54 24.36 0.42 -6.72
N ASP A 55 25.30 -0.53 -6.70
CA ASP A 55 26.37 -0.67 -7.70
C ASP A 55 25.98 -1.49 -8.93
N GLY A 56 24.71 -1.98 -8.97
CA GLY A 56 24.17 -2.77 -10.08
C GLY A 56 24.48 -4.26 -10.01
N VAL A 57 25.14 -4.73 -8.95
CA VAL A 57 25.36 -6.17 -8.74
C VAL A 57 24.07 -6.85 -8.35
N LYS A 58 23.79 -8.02 -8.94
CA LYS A 58 22.60 -8.80 -8.60
C LYS A 58 22.61 -9.19 -7.12
N ASN A 59 21.52 -8.87 -6.42
CA ASN A 59 21.35 -9.23 -5.03
C ASN A 59 20.80 -10.66 -4.93
N SER A 60 21.64 -11.60 -4.51
CA SER A 60 21.26 -13.00 -4.34
C SER A 60 20.33 -13.25 -3.15
N ASP A 61 20.26 -12.30 -2.22
CA ASP A 61 19.47 -12.40 -0.99
C ASP A 61 18.01 -11.96 -1.21
N PHE A 62 17.70 -11.37 -2.38
CA PHE A 62 16.36 -10.93 -2.72
C PHE A 62 15.84 -11.58 -3.99
N SER A 63 14.61 -12.09 -3.92
CA SER A 63 13.78 -12.42 -5.08
C SER A 63 12.31 -12.37 -4.69
N GLU A 64 11.46 -11.95 -5.64
CA GLU A 64 10.02 -11.98 -5.44
C GLU A 64 9.36 -12.64 -6.66
N ILE A 65 8.39 -13.49 -6.39
CA ILE A 65 7.64 -14.22 -7.41
C ILE A 65 6.16 -13.97 -7.18
N HIS A 66 5.46 -13.56 -8.24
CA HIS A 66 4.02 -13.51 -8.29
C HIS A 66 3.52 -14.65 -9.17
N ASP A 67 2.73 -15.55 -8.63
CA ASP A 67 2.01 -16.59 -9.36
C ASP A 67 0.53 -16.23 -9.38
N PHE A 68 0.03 -15.81 -10.54
CA PHE A 68 -1.38 -15.51 -10.74
C PHE A 68 -2.11 -16.69 -11.37
N ILE A 69 -3.17 -17.15 -10.71
CA ILE A 69 -3.99 -18.31 -11.08
C ILE A 69 -5.40 -17.79 -11.40
N PRO A 70 -5.67 -17.41 -12.66
CA PRO A 70 -6.92 -16.73 -13.05
C PRO A 70 -8.17 -17.53 -12.72
N ASP A 71 -8.16 -18.85 -12.95
CA ASP A 71 -9.32 -19.76 -12.73
C ASP A 71 -9.71 -19.87 -11.25
N HIS A 72 -8.84 -19.47 -10.34
CA HIS A 72 -9.07 -19.50 -8.89
C HIS A 72 -9.15 -18.10 -8.28
N ASP A 73 -9.11 -17.04 -9.09
CA ASP A 73 -9.05 -15.66 -8.63
C ASP A 73 -8.01 -15.44 -7.52
N LEU A 74 -6.83 -16.05 -7.70
CA LEU A 74 -5.79 -16.13 -6.69
C LEU A 74 -4.44 -15.61 -7.23
N LEU A 75 -3.88 -14.64 -6.52
CA LEU A 75 -2.50 -14.20 -6.70
C LEU A 75 -1.68 -14.62 -5.47
N LYS A 76 -0.62 -15.37 -5.68
CA LYS A 76 0.36 -15.72 -4.65
C LYS A 76 1.62 -14.89 -4.85
N ILE A 77 2.07 -14.23 -3.80
CA ILE A 77 3.34 -13.50 -3.80
C ILE A 77 4.27 -14.18 -2.79
N SER A 78 5.46 -14.53 -3.23
CA SER A 78 6.51 -15.08 -2.37
C SER A 78 7.73 -14.19 -2.46
N THR A 79 8.09 -13.53 -1.37
CA THR A 79 9.25 -12.67 -1.27
C THR A 79 10.31 -13.34 -0.42
N ARG A 80 11.48 -13.57 -0.99
CA ARG A 80 12.65 -14.07 -0.29
C ARG A 80 13.55 -12.91 0.05
N ASN A 81 13.91 -12.81 1.31
CA ASN A 81 14.96 -11.95 1.83
C ASN A 81 16.07 -12.84 2.43
N LYS A 82 17.19 -12.25 2.80
CA LYS A 82 18.36 -12.96 3.36
C LYS A 82 18.01 -13.98 4.46
N THR A 83 17.03 -13.65 5.31
CA THR A 83 16.69 -14.40 6.53
C THR A 83 15.26 -14.93 6.57
N SER A 84 14.40 -14.53 5.63
CA SER A 84 12.98 -14.91 5.65
C SER A 84 12.45 -15.20 4.25
N ILE A 85 11.35 -15.96 4.22
CA ILE A 85 10.46 -16.09 3.06
C ILE A 85 9.08 -15.72 3.53
N ASP A 86 8.59 -14.59 3.03
CA ASP A 86 7.25 -14.12 3.32
C ASP A 86 6.31 -14.55 2.19
N ARG A 87 5.11 -15.00 2.55
CA ARG A 87 4.11 -15.49 1.60
C ARG A 87 2.80 -14.77 1.81
N GLN A 88 2.30 -14.19 0.74
CA GLN A 88 1.01 -13.52 0.71
C GLN A 88 0.11 -14.14 -0.35
N ASN A 89 -1.14 -14.39 0.02
CA ASN A 89 -2.17 -14.87 -0.89
C ASN A 89 -3.27 -13.81 -0.99
N TYR A 90 -3.51 -13.33 -2.20
CA TYR A 90 -4.56 -12.38 -2.53
C TYR A 90 -5.68 -13.11 -3.24
N ARG A 91 -6.87 -13.07 -2.68
CA ARG A 91 -8.09 -13.61 -3.30
C ARG A 91 -8.95 -12.49 -3.81
N PHE A 92 -9.59 -12.73 -4.93
CA PHE A 92 -10.49 -11.78 -5.56
C PHE A 92 -11.88 -12.41 -5.69
N GLU A 93 -12.92 -11.58 -5.66
CA GLU A 93 -14.28 -12.03 -5.98
C GLU A 93 -14.55 -11.93 -7.49
N ASN A 94 -15.70 -12.47 -7.95
CA ASN A 94 -16.07 -12.54 -9.37
C ASN A 94 -16.04 -11.20 -10.13
N ARG A 95 -16.14 -10.07 -9.42
CA ARG A 95 -16.01 -8.72 -10.01
C ARG A 95 -14.56 -8.24 -10.14
N GLY A 96 -13.60 -9.06 -9.75
CA GLY A 96 -12.18 -8.70 -9.73
C GLY A 96 -11.77 -7.80 -8.58
N LEU A 97 -12.62 -7.67 -7.57
CA LEU A 97 -12.32 -6.91 -6.36
C LEU A 97 -11.60 -7.80 -5.35
N LEU A 98 -10.65 -7.21 -4.63
CA LEU A 98 -9.91 -7.89 -3.57
C LEU A 98 -10.86 -8.34 -2.46
N SER A 99 -10.92 -9.63 -2.18
CA SER A 99 -11.78 -10.18 -1.11
C SER A 99 -10.99 -10.54 0.15
N SER A 100 -9.74 -10.98 0.01
CA SER A 100 -8.87 -11.21 1.17
C SER A 100 -7.40 -11.18 0.83
N ILE A 101 -6.59 -10.87 1.84
CA ILE A 101 -5.14 -11.05 1.86
C ILE A 101 -4.81 -11.92 3.07
N SER A 102 -4.05 -12.99 2.86
CA SER A 102 -3.45 -13.79 3.94
C SER A 102 -1.94 -13.65 3.85
N ASP A 103 -1.33 -13.18 4.93
CA ASP A 103 0.12 -13.02 5.08
C ASP A 103 0.60 -14.03 6.13
N THR A 104 1.52 -14.89 5.74
CA THR A 104 2.07 -15.94 6.61
C THR A 104 3.55 -15.66 6.85
N SER A 105 3.91 -15.47 8.11
CA SER A 105 5.28 -15.29 8.59
C SER A 105 5.62 -16.34 9.64
N SER A 106 6.86 -16.34 10.09
CA SER A 106 7.30 -17.20 11.21
C SER A 106 6.66 -16.83 12.56
N ALA A 107 6.10 -15.62 12.67
CA ALA A 107 5.47 -15.12 13.90
C ALA A 107 3.97 -15.42 13.99
N GLY A 108 3.34 -15.83 12.88
CA GLY A 108 1.91 -16.10 12.81
C GLY A 108 1.30 -15.79 11.45
N VAL A 109 -0.02 -15.75 11.41
CA VAL A 109 -0.80 -15.46 10.20
C VAL A 109 -1.62 -14.18 10.41
N SER A 110 -1.53 -13.26 9.47
CA SER A 110 -2.43 -12.11 9.37
C SER A 110 -3.39 -12.32 8.21
N THR A 111 -4.69 -12.19 8.46
CA THR A 111 -5.72 -12.29 7.42
C THR A 111 -6.55 -11.01 7.41
N THR A 112 -6.53 -10.32 6.26
CA THR A 112 -7.38 -9.14 6.01
C THR A 112 -8.50 -9.52 5.04
N THR A 113 -9.73 -9.24 5.40
CA THR A 113 -10.92 -9.45 4.55
C THR A 113 -11.55 -8.13 4.17
N TYR A 114 -12.21 -8.08 2.99
CA TYR A 114 -12.80 -6.88 2.41
C TYR A 114 -14.25 -7.14 2.03
N SER A 115 -15.13 -6.23 2.41
CA SER A 115 -16.54 -6.22 2.00
C SER A 115 -16.85 -4.91 1.26
N TYR A 116 -17.74 -4.97 0.28
CA TYR A 116 -18.02 -3.84 -0.61
C TYR A 116 -19.53 -3.56 -0.70
N ASP A 117 -19.87 -2.30 -0.96
CA ASP A 117 -21.21 -1.91 -1.36
C ASP A 117 -21.48 -2.22 -2.85
N ASN A 118 -22.71 -1.89 -3.30
CA ASN A 118 -23.11 -2.09 -4.70
C ASN A 118 -22.35 -1.21 -5.71
N ASN A 119 -21.66 -0.18 -5.24
CA ASN A 119 -20.83 0.73 -6.05
C ASN A 119 -19.34 0.36 -6.03
N ASN A 120 -19.01 -0.82 -5.47
CA ASN A 120 -17.63 -1.32 -5.28
C ASN A 120 -16.77 -0.47 -4.32
N ASN A 121 -17.38 0.30 -3.43
CA ASN A 121 -16.65 0.96 -2.35
C ASN A 121 -16.43 -0.03 -1.20
N PRO A 122 -15.23 -0.14 -0.63
CA PRO A 122 -15.00 -0.98 0.55
C PRO A 122 -15.77 -0.43 1.75
N VAL A 123 -16.68 -1.21 2.33
CA VAL A 123 -17.48 -0.82 3.51
C VAL A 123 -16.93 -1.41 4.79
N GLU A 124 -16.25 -2.54 4.72
CA GLU A 124 -15.57 -3.14 5.86
C GLU A 124 -14.22 -3.70 5.42
N ILE A 125 -13.19 -3.41 6.20
CA ILE A 125 -11.87 -4.03 6.09
C ILE A 125 -11.55 -4.57 7.48
N LYS A 126 -11.43 -5.89 7.59
CA LYS A 126 -11.18 -6.56 8.87
C LYS A 126 -9.86 -7.31 8.80
N ASN A 127 -8.98 -7.04 9.75
CA ASN A 127 -7.73 -7.76 9.93
C ASN A 127 -7.78 -8.60 11.22
N ILE A 128 -7.38 -9.86 11.10
CA ILE A 128 -7.20 -10.78 12.23
C ILE A 128 -5.76 -11.25 12.19
N VAL A 129 -5.07 -11.11 13.31
CA VAL A 129 -3.72 -11.65 13.51
C VAL A 129 -3.83 -12.81 14.49
N THR A 130 -3.28 -13.96 14.10
CA THR A 130 -3.18 -15.16 14.96
C THR A 130 -1.71 -15.48 15.20
N ASP A 131 -1.40 -15.99 16.37
CA ASP A 131 -0.08 -16.56 16.67
C ASP A 131 0.08 -17.98 16.13
N SER A 132 1.21 -18.64 16.44
CA SER A 132 1.51 -20.00 16.00
C SER A 132 0.61 -21.08 16.63
N GLU A 133 -0.19 -20.73 17.64
CA GLU A 133 -1.14 -21.62 18.34
C GLU A 133 -2.58 -21.35 17.92
N ASP A 134 -2.79 -20.58 16.83
CA ASP A 134 -4.10 -20.14 16.31
C ASP A 134 -4.94 -19.32 17.31
N SER A 135 -4.30 -18.76 18.34
CA SER A 135 -4.94 -17.82 19.25
C SER A 135 -5.09 -16.46 18.60
N ILE A 136 -6.28 -15.85 18.65
CA ILE A 136 -6.49 -14.50 18.14
C ILE A 136 -5.68 -13.52 19.00
N TYR A 137 -4.70 -12.89 18.37
CA TYR A 137 -3.83 -11.92 19.00
C TYR A 137 -4.35 -10.49 18.86
N GLU A 138 -4.86 -10.14 17.65
CA GLU A 138 -5.42 -8.83 17.36
C GLU A 138 -6.57 -8.96 16.36
N ASN A 139 -7.64 -8.19 16.57
CA ASN A 139 -8.76 -8.03 15.65
C ASN A 139 -9.00 -6.54 15.44
N GLU A 140 -8.70 -6.04 14.23
CA GLU A 140 -8.92 -4.66 13.84
C GLU A 140 -9.94 -4.59 12.72
N VAL A 141 -10.97 -3.74 12.87
CA VAL A 141 -12.03 -3.52 11.89
C VAL A 141 -12.06 -2.05 11.52
N HIS A 142 -12.08 -1.78 10.21
CA HIS A 142 -12.34 -0.45 9.65
C HIS A 142 -13.69 -0.46 8.95
N GLU A 143 -14.67 0.27 9.49
CA GLU A 143 -15.99 0.46 8.90
C GLU A 143 -16.04 1.80 8.18
N TRP A 144 -16.27 1.77 6.86
CA TRP A 144 -16.27 2.94 5.99
C TRP A 144 -17.70 3.40 5.68
N PHE A 145 -17.91 4.71 5.76
CA PHE A 145 -19.19 5.35 5.48
C PHE A 145 -19.02 6.38 4.37
N TYR A 146 -19.95 6.36 3.42
CA TYR A 146 -19.92 7.20 2.23
C TYR A 146 -21.12 8.13 2.18
N ASN A 147 -20.97 9.27 1.50
CA ASN A 147 -22.11 10.14 1.18
C ASN A 147 -22.92 9.58 0.00
N GLY A 148 -24.01 10.27 -0.36
CA GLY A 148 -24.89 9.84 -1.46
C GLY A 148 -24.23 9.84 -2.85
N GLN A 149 -23.03 10.40 -2.98
CA GLN A 149 -22.22 10.40 -4.20
C GLN A 149 -21.11 9.32 -4.19
N GLY A 150 -21.10 8.45 -3.17
CA GLY A 150 -20.08 7.41 -3.01
C GLY A 150 -18.70 7.94 -2.60
N LYS A 151 -18.63 9.13 -1.97
CA LYS A 151 -17.38 9.71 -1.49
C LYS A 151 -17.20 9.43 0.00
N PRO A 152 -15.99 9.14 0.50
CA PRO A 152 -15.72 8.87 1.90
C PRO A 152 -16.16 10.04 2.79
N LEU A 153 -16.94 9.75 3.84
CA LEU A 153 -17.42 10.72 4.81
C LEU A 153 -16.76 10.53 6.17
N ARG A 154 -16.73 9.30 6.64
CA ARG A 154 -16.07 8.91 7.88
C ARG A 154 -15.69 7.43 7.87
N MET A 155 -14.84 7.04 8.82
CA MET A 155 -14.48 5.66 9.08
C MET A 155 -14.43 5.44 10.58
N LEU A 156 -14.80 4.25 11.04
CA LEU A 156 -14.57 3.78 12.41
C LEU A 156 -13.48 2.71 12.40
N ARG A 157 -12.41 2.93 13.14
CA ARG A 157 -11.41 1.92 13.47
C ARG A 157 -11.75 1.32 14.81
N ILE A 158 -11.92 0.02 14.88
CA ILE A 158 -12.32 -0.71 16.08
C ILE A 158 -11.28 -1.80 16.34
N ILE A 159 -10.62 -1.74 17.50
CA ILE A 159 -9.65 -2.76 17.92
C ILE A 159 -10.29 -3.62 19.01
N ASN A 160 -10.23 -4.94 18.83
CA ASN A 160 -10.72 -5.95 19.79
C ASN A 160 -12.14 -5.66 20.28
N GLY A 161 -12.97 -5.03 19.45
CA GLY A 161 -14.37 -4.72 19.73
C GLY A 161 -14.62 -3.54 20.71
N ASN A 162 -13.58 -2.93 21.28
CA ASN A 162 -13.75 -1.95 22.36
C ASN A 162 -13.06 -0.61 22.10
N ASP A 163 -11.85 -0.59 21.52
CA ASP A 163 -11.12 0.66 21.32
C ASP A 163 -11.48 1.25 19.96
N THR A 164 -12.23 2.35 19.97
CA THR A 164 -12.77 2.97 18.77
C THR A 164 -12.13 4.32 18.50
N THR A 165 -11.68 4.50 17.25
CA THR A 165 -11.25 5.77 16.68
C THR A 165 -12.20 6.14 15.55
N GLU A 166 -12.87 7.29 15.64
CA GLU A 166 -13.61 7.86 14.52
C GLU A 166 -12.69 8.72 13.68
N VAL A 167 -12.69 8.52 12.37
CA VAL A 167 -11.94 9.33 11.40
C VAL A 167 -12.92 10.06 10.49
N ARG A 168 -12.80 11.37 10.38
CA ARG A 168 -13.64 12.22 9.53
C ARG A 168 -12.85 12.74 8.36
N PHE A 169 -13.50 12.79 7.20
CA PHE A 169 -12.91 13.25 5.96
C PHE A 169 -13.57 14.53 5.48
N THR A 170 -12.75 15.50 5.04
CA THR A 170 -13.21 16.70 4.34
C THR A 170 -12.93 16.53 2.85
N LEU A 171 -13.87 16.91 2.01
CA LEU A 171 -13.77 16.82 0.56
C LEU A 171 -13.62 18.22 -0.06
N ASP A 172 -12.92 18.28 -1.21
CA ASP A 172 -12.96 19.45 -2.09
C ASP A 172 -14.22 19.45 -2.97
N ASP A 173 -14.37 20.49 -3.81
CA ASP A 173 -15.50 20.63 -4.74
C ASP A 173 -15.53 19.53 -5.82
N LYS A 174 -14.41 18.83 -6.08
CA LYS A 174 -14.30 17.70 -7.00
C LYS A 174 -14.61 16.36 -6.32
N GLY A 175 -14.80 16.36 -4.99
CA GLY A 175 -15.04 15.17 -4.17
C GLY A 175 -13.78 14.38 -3.85
N ASN A 176 -12.58 14.99 -3.92
CA ASN A 176 -11.35 14.40 -3.42
C ASN A 176 -11.24 14.61 -1.91
N VAL A 177 -10.72 13.63 -1.18
CA VAL A 177 -10.43 13.76 0.26
C VAL A 177 -9.24 14.71 0.43
N VAL A 178 -9.44 15.89 1.04
CA VAL A 178 -8.37 16.87 1.28
C VAL A 178 -7.89 16.90 2.72
N GLU A 179 -8.70 16.41 3.67
CA GLU A 179 -8.31 16.29 5.06
C GLU A 179 -8.80 15.00 5.68
N GLU A 180 -8.02 14.46 6.59
CA GLU A 180 -8.34 13.35 7.48
C GLU A 180 -8.08 13.79 8.91
N LEU A 181 -9.08 13.63 9.78
CA LEU A 181 -8.98 14.00 11.20
C LEU A 181 -9.50 12.86 12.08
N PRO A 182 -8.62 12.16 12.80
CA PRO A 182 -9.03 11.13 13.77
C PRO A 182 -9.49 11.72 15.09
N PHE A 183 -10.44 11.04 15.73
CA PHE A 183 -10.96 11.35 17.07
C PHE A 183 -10.90 10.09 17.94
N VAL A 184 -10.25 10.20 19.09
CA VAL A 184 -10.23 9.17 20.13
C VAL A 184 -10.88 9.74 21.37
N ARG A 185 -11.96 9.11 21.86
CA ARG A 185 -12.72 9.59 23.02
C ARG A 185 -13.07 11.10 22.93
N ASN A 186 -13.56 11.53 21.76
CA ASN A 186 -13.90 12.92 21.43
C ASN A 186 -12.73 13.92 21.43
N LYS A 187 -11.48 13.45 21.51
CA LYS A 187 -10.30 14.31 21.36
C LYS A 187 -9.75 14.16 19.96
N SER A 188 -9.58 15.27 19.25
CA SER A 188 -8.97 15.26 17.92
C SER A 188 -7.50 14.86 17.99
N GLY A 189 -7.09 14.01 17.07
CA GLY A 189 -5.69 13.66 16.82
C GLY A 189 -5.01 14.61 15.84
N GLU A 190 -3.94 14.13 15.24
CA GLU A 190 -3.19 14.87 14.22
C GLU A 190 -3.96 14.86 12.90
N LYS A 191 -4.10 16.03 12.28
CA LYS A 191 -4.73 16.20 10.98
C LYS A 191 -3.74 15.85 9.86
N ILE A 192 -4.23 15.13 8.86
CA ILE A 192 -3.49 14.79 7.65
C ILE A 192 -4.13 15.52 6.48
N TYR A 193 -3.31 16.04 5.57
CA TYR A 193 -3.73 16.80 4.39
C TYR A 193 -3.32 16.07 3.13
N TYR A 194 -4.21 16.09 2.12
CA TYR A 194 -4.02 15.48 0.82
C TYR A 194 -4.11 16.54 -0.26
N TYR A 195 -3.14 16.56 -1.16
CA TYR A 195 -3.11 17.49 -2.27
C TYR A 195 -3.21 16.74 -3.59
N TYR A 196 -3.82 17.37 -4.57
CA TYR A 196 -4.11 16.77 -5.87
C TYR A 196 -3.71 17.72 -6.99
N ASP A 197 -3.39 17.15 -8.14
CA ASP A 197 -3.20 17.92 -9.38
C ASP A 197 -4.55 18.20 -10.07
N ASP A 198 -4.48 18.91 -11.21
CA ASP A 198 -5.67 19.28 -11.99
C ASP A 198 -6.50 18.10 -12.48
N LYS A 199 -5.88 16.90 -12.58
CA LYS A 199 -6.52 15.64 -12.98
C LYS A 199 -7.06 14.85 -11.78
N SER A 200 -7.10 15.42 -10.58
CA SER A 200 -7.49 14.78 -9.33
C SER A 200 -6.62 13.56 -8.96
N ARG A 201 -5.31 13.60 -9.29
CA ARG A 201 -4.35 12.58 -8.87
C ARG A 201 -3.63 13.07 -7.61
N LEU A 202 -3.52 12.21 -6.60
CA LEU A 202 -2.91 12.51 -5.32
C LEU A 202 -1.42 12.84 -5.48
N THR A 203 -1.01 14.10 -5.21
CA THR A 203 0.39 14.52 -5.34
C THR A 203 1.15 14.48 -4.02
N ASP A 204 0.47 14.80 -2.91
CA ASP A 204 1.14 14.90 -1.61
C ASP A 204 0.24 14.41 -0.47
N ILE A 205 0.87 13.78 0.53
CA ILE A 205 0.29 13.50 1.84
C ILE A 205 1.15 14.23 2.86
N VAL A 206 0.52 15.15 3.62
CA VAL A 206 1.23 16.16 4.41
C VAL A 206 0.73 16.18 5.85
N ARG A 207 1.64 16.33 6.81
CA ARG A 207 1.32 16.53 8.22
C ARG A 207 2.04 17.73 8.80
N TYR A 208 1.49 18.25 9.92
CA TYR A 208 2.17 19.30 10.66
C TYR A 208 3.34 18.73 11.47
N ASN A 209 4.53 19.21 11.19
CA ASN A 209 5.72 18.83 11.94
C ASN A 209 5.94 19.84 13.10
N THR A 210 5.75 19.39 14.33
CA THR A 210 5.85 20.23 15.54
C THR A 210 7.27 20.78 15.77
N LYS A 211 8.32 20.03 15.39
CA LYS A 211 9.70 20.49 15.52
C LYS A 211 10.02 21.59 14.51
N ALA A 212 9.61 21.38 13.25
CA ALA A 212 9.82 22.35 12.17
C ALA A 212 8.79 23.48 12.17
N ARG A 213 7.70 23.37 12.97
CA ARG A 213 6.57 24.31 13.05
C ARG A 213 5.94 24.62 11.68
N ARG A 214 5.86 23.64 10.81
CA ARG A 214 5.27 23.77 9.46
C ARG A 214 4.74 22.43 8.96
N LEU A 215 3.93 22.48 7.91
CA LEU A 215 3.50 21.30 7.17
C LEU A 215 4.71 20.73 6.42
N LEU A 216 4.90 19.42 6.52
CA LEU A 216 5.92 18.67 5.78
C LEU A 216 5.28 17.44 5.12
N PRO A 217 5.68 17.11 3.88
CA PRO A 217 5.16 15.93 3.22
C PRO A 217 5.76 14.65 3.84
N ASP A 218 4.90 13.65 4.05
CA ASP A 218 5.31 12.28 4.30
C ASP A 218 5.54 11.54 2.99
N TYR A 219 4.69 11.85 1.99
CA TYR A 219 4.75 11.28 0.64
C TYR A 219 4.54 12.36 -0.40
N MET A 220 5.26 12.25 -1.50
CA MET A 220 5.05 13.02 -2.72
C MET A 220 5.03 12.07 -3.92
N PHE A 221 4.16 12.34 -4.90
CA PHE A 221 3.97 11.49 -6.08
C PHE A 221 4.06 12.32 -7.37
N GLU A 222 4.73 11.76 -8.37
CA GLU A 222 4.75 12.30 -9.72
C GLU A 222 4.18 11.26 -10.69
N TYR A 223 3.49 11.75 -11.72
CA TYR A 223 2.74 10.90 -12.64
C TYR A 223 3.21 11.07 -14.08
N SER A 224 3.14 9.97 -14.83
CA SER A 224 3.26 10.00 -16.28
C SER A 224 2.04 10.69 -16.93
N PRO A 225 2.10 11.05 -18.21
CA PRO A 225 0.92 11.50 -18.96
C PRO A 225 -0.23 10.49 -18.95
N THR A 226 0.08 9.19 -18.83
CA THR A 226 -0.87 8.06 -18.74
C THR A 226 -1.34 7.78 -17.31
N SER A 227 -1.07 8.69 -16.35
CA SER A 227 -1.50 8.61 -14.94
C SER A 227 -0.89 7.49 -14.11
N GLN A 228 0.24 6.92 -14.53
CA GLN A 228 1.01 6.01 -13.71
C GLN A 228 1.94 6.78 -12.78
N VAL A 229 2.09 6.35 -11.53
CA VAL A 229 3.09 6.91 -10.60
C VAL A 229 4.49 6.55 -11.12
N ILE A 230 5.24 7.55 -11.58
CA ILE A 230 6.62 7.38 -12.06
C ILE A 230 7.67 7.71 -11.01
N GLN A 231 7.30 8.51 -9.99
CA GLN A 231 8.15 8.79 -8.84
C GLN A 231 7.32 8.88 -7.57
N LYS A 232 7.85 8.34 -6.48
CA LYS A 232 7.36 8.53 -5.13
C LYS A 232 8.53 8.95 -4.24
N ILE A 233 8.32 9.98 -3.42
CA ILE A 233 9.27 10.36 -2.37
C ILE A 233 8.63 10.03 -1.03
N THR A 234 9.39 9.36 -0.15
CA THR A 234 8.94 8.97 1.19
C THR A 234 9.87 9.60 2.21
N THR A 235 9.33 10.39 3.14
CA THR A 235 10.11 10.96 4.24
C THR A 235 10.30 9.91 5.33
N LEU A 236 11.52 9.67 5.72
CA LEU A 236 11.87 8.76 6.82
C LEU A 236 11.86 9.55 8.13
N SER A 237 10.81 9.43 8.92
CA SER A 237 10.65 10.14 10.19
C SER A 237 11.57 9.61 11.30
N THR A 238 12.07 8.39 11.16
CA THR A 238 12.96 7.73 12.12
C THR A 238 14.40 7.84 11.67
N ILE A 239 15.24 8.51 12.49
CA ILE A 239 16.71 8.43 12.42
C ILE A 239 17.39 9.36 11.38
N GLY A 240 16.93 10.58 11.17
CA GLY A 240 17.78 11.58 10.46
C GLY A 240 18.24 11.22 9.04
N LEU A 241 17.66 10.19 8.41
CA LEU A 241 18.05 9.65 7.11
C LEU A 241 17.48 10.45 5.93
N GLY A 242 16.69 11.52 6.20
CA GLY A 242 16.14 12.35 5.16
C GLY A 242 14.94 11.71 4.45
N TYR A 243 15.03 11.47 3.17
CA TYR A 243 13.98 10.89 2.34
C TYR A 243 14.55 9.86 1.36
N LEU A 244 13.68 8.96 0.89
CA LEU A 244 13.95 8.03 -0.20
C LEU A 244 13.15 8.45 -1.44
N ILE A 245 13.80 8.37 -2.59
CA ILE A 245 13.16 8.58 -3.89
C ILE A 245 13.01 7.21 -4.54
N TRP A 246 11.79 6.91 -4.94
CA TRP A 246 11.42 5.71 -5.71
C TRP A 246 11.11 6.14 -7.12
N ARG A 247 11.67 5.48 -8.12
CA ARG A 247 11.36 5.70 -9.54
C ARG A 247 10.90 4.41 -10.18
N TYR A 248 9.86 4.52 -10.98
CA TYR A 248 9.21 3.40 -11.63
C TYR A 248 9.25 3.56 -13.14
N ALA A 249 9.48 2.45 -13.84
CA ALA A 249 9.36 2.38 -15.30
C ALA A 249 8.33 1.31 -15.66
N PHE A 250 7.61 1.56 -16.75
CA PHE A 250 6.54 0.71 -17.27
C PHE A 250 6.75 0.44 -18.74
N ASP A 251 6.22 -0.68 -19.22
CA ASP A 251 6.15 -0.99 -20.64
C ASP A 251 4.89 -0.36 -21.29
N GLU A 252 4.73 -0.60 -22.60
CA GLU A 252 3.59 -0.10 -23.37
C GLU A 252 2.24 -0.66 -22.90
N LYS A 253 2.24 -1.83 -22.26
CA LYS A 253 1.06 -2.46 -21.66
C LYS A 253 0.71 -1.90 -20.28
N GLY A 254 1.56 -1.01 -19.74
CA GLY A 254 1.43 -0.46 -18.39
C GLY A 254 1.97 -1.38 -17.28
N LEU A 255 2.64 -2.47 -17.62
CA LEU A 255 3.27 -3.36 -16.65
C LEU A 255 4.58 -2.75 -16.16
N LYS A 256 4.82 -2.80 -14.85
CA LYS A 256 6.03 -2.23 -14.22
C LYS A 256 7.25 -3.07 -14.58
N THR A 257 8.21 -2.49 -15.30
CA THR A 257 9.45 -3.17 -15.72
C THR A 257 10.60 -2.95 -14.76
N LYS A 258 10.59 -1.82 -14.05
CA LYS A 258 11.68 -1.46 -13.13
C LYS A 258 11.17 -0.59 -11.99
N GLU A 259 11.82 -0.75 -10.86
CA GLU A 259 11.71 0.12 -9.71
C GLU A 259 13.12 0.37 -9.17
N ALA A 260 13.47 1.62 -8.87
CA ALA A 260 14.78 1.98 -8.34
C ALA A 260 14.64 2.95 -7.17
N THR A 261 15.47 2.75 -6.15
CA THR A 261 15.53 3.60 -4.96
C THR A 261 16.80 4.46 -4.96
N PHE A 262 16.63 5.71 -4.54
CA PHE A 262 17.72 6.66 -4.42
C PHE A 262 17.65 7.33 -3.04
N ASN A 263 18.80 7.65 -2.48
CA ASN A 263 18.89 8.45 -1.26
C ASN A 263 18.68 9.95 -1.58
N ARG A 264 18.74 10.80 -0.54
CA ARG A 264 18.61 12.27 -0.65
C ARG A 264 19.65 12.91 -1.59
N ASP A 265 20.83 12.28 -1.73
CA ASP A 265 21.92 12.77 -2.58
C ASP A 265 21.75 12.26 -4.04
N LYS A 266 20.59 11.65 -4.35
CA LYS A 266 20.25 11.05 -5.65
C LYS A 266 21.20 9.90 -6.06
N VAL A 267 21.88 9.28 -5.10
CA VAL A 267 22.66 8.07 -5.32
C VAL A 267 21.75 6.88 -5.26
N MET A 268 21.80 6.02 -6.27
CA MET A 268 21.01 4.79 -6.31
C MET A 268 21.41 3.86 -5.16
N THR A 269 20.43 3.38 -4.41
CA THR A 269 20.63 2.45 -3.29
C THR A 269 20.26 1.02 -3.62
N GLY A 270 19.45 0.83 -4.68
CA GLY A 270 19.08 -0.47 -5.19
C GLY A 270 18.04 -0.34 -6.31
N LYS A 271 17.82 -1.41 -7.03
CA LYS A 271 16.76 -1.52 -8.04
C LYS A 271 16.17 -2.92 -8.08
N ILE A 272 14.96 -3.03 -8.58
CA ILE A 272 14.28 -4.28 -8.91
C ILE A 272 13.90 -4.24 -10.38
N GLU A 273 14.14 -5.34 -11.09
CA GLU A 273 13.70 -5.54 -12.48
C GLU A 273 12.66 -6.66 -12.50
N TYR A 274 11.59 -6.43 -13.28
CA TYR A 274 10.44 -7.32 -13.37
C TYR A 274 10.39 -7.97 -14.74
N SER A 275 10.21 -9.29 -14.77
CA SER A 275 9.95 -10.06 -15.98
C SER A 275 8.60 -10.77 -15.88
N TYR A 276 7.91 -10.89 -17.01
CA TYR A 276 6.54 -11.38 -17.07
C TYR A 276 6.45 -12.62 -17.97
N ARG A 277 5.67 -13.60 -17.50
CA ARG A 277 5.22 -14.72 -18.32
C ARG A 277 3.72 -14.58 -18.53
N PHE A 278 3.31 -14.77 -19.79
CA PHE A 278 1.93 -14.62 -20.21
C PHE A 278 1.32 -16.01 -20.48
N GLY A 279 0.02 -16.17 -20.18
CA GLY A 279 -0.79 -17.32 -20.55
C GLY A 279 -1.23 -17.26 -22.02
N HIS A 280 -1.79 -18.33 -22.50
CA HIS A 280 -2.34 -18.45 -23.86
C HIS A 280 -3.71 -17.82 -24.02
#